data_d1fd0d3521146cfaac74e67a4b971e93
#
_entry.id   d1fd0d3521146cfaac74e67a4b971e93
#
_cell.length_a   1.000
_cell.length_b   1.000
_cell.length_c   1.000
_cell.angle_alpha   90.00
_cell.angle_beta   90.00
_cell.angle_gamma   90.00
#
_symmetry.space_group_name_H-M   'P 1'
#
loop_
_entity.id
_entity.type
_entity.pdbx_description
1 polymer ?
#
loop_
_entity_poly.entity_id
_entity_poly.type
_entity_poly.pdbx_seq_one_letter_code
_entity_poly.pdbx_strand_id
1 'polypeptide(L)'
;KFEPGTQFEYNSLNTYMLSAVLRKKTGMSLTEFLTPRLYEPLDIRSHHWETCPKGMEKGGWGLNLCIEDLAKIAQLYLNRGVWNGRRLLSEEWIDAATSPQIPTPNGEMRHGYGYQIWMSGGGAYQFNGAFGQYAVIFPQYDAVAIIYSGSTQLFAKTSLMQLLDSCFWACSDRELAPYPPGYDSLKAYLAKLVFSPEPERKGLGTDKIAFNKIRSLLDGREFRLFDNYGSLFPQPLQNVHGCYSKGADIIRFSSTEKGLAVTFYEQCERNTVYIDMDGGFTDSVFIMKEEQHLVSTRGIWSAGESEACITLFTSFLETPDTRIIELRILNESIEAVFDETPTAE
;
A
#
# COMPACT_ATOMS: atom_id res chain seq x y z
N LYS A 1 7.73 -12.61 29.10
CA LYS A 1 7.63 -14.03 28.71
C LYS A 1 9.01 -14.67 28.62
N PHE A 2 10.01 -13.91 28.21
CA PHE A 2 11.42 -14.27 28.13
C PHE A 2 12.26 -13.17 28.79
N GLU A 3 13.48 -13.53 29.22
CA GLU A 3 14.44 -12.53 29.69
C GLU A 3 14.80 -11.58 28.54
N PRO A 4 14.83 -10.26 28.74
CA PRO A 4 15.20 -9.29 27.71
C PRO A 4 16.56 -9.61 27.06
N GLY A 5 16.63 -9.56 25.73
CA GLY A 5 17.85 -9.83 24.97
C GLY A 5 18.16 -11.32 24.73
N THR A 6 17.32 -12.26 25.18
CA THR A 6 17.59 -13.70 25.04
C THR A 6 16.90 -14.36 23.86
N GLN A 7 15.77 -13.84 23.41
CA GLN A 7 14.99 -14.39 22.30
C GLN A 7 14.38 -13.28 21.46
N PHE A 8 14.30 -13.52 20.16
CA PHE A 8 13.63 -12.65 19.23
C PHE A 8 12.14 -12.98 19.15
N GLU A 9 11.30 -11.97 19.30
CA GLU A 9 9.87 -12.03 18.99
C GLU A 9 9.48 -10.69 18.35
N TYR A 10 9.09 -10.71 17.07
CA TYR A 10 8.66 -9.50 16.36
C TYR A 10 7.34 -8.98 16.92
N ASN A 11 7.34 -7.68 17.26
CA ASN A 11 6.14 -7.04 17.77
C ASN A 11 6.16 -5.53 17.48
N SER A 12 5.28 -5.06 16.60
CA SER A 12 5.16 -3.65 16.22
C SER A 12 4.81 -2.73 17.40
N LEU A 13 4.16 -3.25 18.44
CA LEU A 13 3.88 -2.48 19.67
C LEU A 13 5.14 -2.03 20.39
N ASN A 14 6.27 -2.72 20.23
CA ASN A 14 7.54 -2.28 20.80
C ASN A 14 7.94 -0.92 20.23
N THR A 15 7.79 -0.72 18.92
CA THR A 15 8.13 0.54 18.26
C THR A 15 7.10 1.63 18.57
N TYR A 16 5.83 1.27 18.72
CA TYR A 16 4.83 2.18 19.24
C TYR A 16 5.17 2.67 20.66
N MET A 17 5.69 1.82 21.53
CA MET A 17 6.18 2.21 22.84
C MET A 17 7.38 3.18 22.77
N LEU A 18 8.25 3.06 21.76
CA LEU A 18 9.34 4.02 21.54
C LEU A 18 8.80 5.42 21.19
N SER A 19 7.72 5.51 20.41
CA SER A 19 7.00 6.77 20.17
C SER A 19 6.52 7.40 21.49
N ALA A 20 5.89 6.61 22.34
CA ALA A 20 5.44 7.07 23.66
C ALA A 20 6.59 7.54 24.57
N VAL A 21 7.70 6.82 24.56
CA VAL A 21 8.91 7.19 25.33
C VAL A 21 9.50 8.49 24.81
N LEU A 22 9.61 8.67 23.49
CA LEU A 22 10.10 9.91 22.88
C LEU A 22 9.22 11.09 23.30
N ARG A 23 7.90 10.98 23.13
CA ARG A 23 6.96 12.03 23.52
C ARG A 23 7.08 12.37 25.01
N LYS A 24 7.19 11.37 25.87
CA LYS A 24 7.37 11.57 27.32
C LYS A 24 8.68 12.29 27.66
N LYS A 25 9.76 12.01 26.92
CA LYS A 25 11.09 12.58 27.19
C LYS A 25 11.27 13.97 26.60
N THR A 26 10.68 14.26 25.45
CA THR A 26 10.90 15.51 24.69
C THR A 26 9.73 16.49 24.76
N GLY A 27 8.53 16.00 25.09
CA GLY A 27 7.28 16.74 24.96
C GLY A 27 6.77 16.86 23.51
N MET A 28 7.51 16.31 22.52
CA MET A 28 7.23 16.42 21.10
C MET A 28 6.60 15.13 20.56
N SER A 29 5.77 15.24 19.52
CA SER A 29 5.36 14.10 18.70
C SER A 29 6.56 13.58 17.87
N LEU A 30 6.42 12.40 17.22
CA LEU A 30 7.46 11.91 16.30
C LEU A 30 7.68 12.90 15.15
N THR A 31 6.59 13.38 14.55
CA THR A 31 6.66 14.35 13.45
C THR A 31 7.36 15.65 13.87
N GLU A 32 6.97 16.25 14.99
CA GLU A 32 7.60 17.46 15.52
C GLU A 32 9.11 17.25 15.80
N PHE A 33 9.46 16.07 16.30
CA PHE A 33 10.86 15.73 16.59
C PHE A 33 11.68 15.49 15.33
N LEU A 34 11.11 14.77 14.35
CA LEU A 34 11.83 14.37 13.14
C LEU A 34 11.89 15.48 12.08
N THR A 35 10.91 16.39 12.05
CA THR A 35 10.85 17.44 11.02
C THR A 35 12.18 18.21 10.91
N PRO A 36 12.69 18.88 11.95
CA PRO A 36 13.95 19.64 11.81
C PRO A 36 15.20 18.77 11.77
N ARG A 37 15.13 17.49 12.13
CA ARG A 37 16.27 16.59 12.24
C ARG A 37 16.47 15.67 11.06
N LEU A 38 15.37 15.31 10.41
CA LEU A 38 15.34 14.33 9.33
C LEU A 38 14.58 14.84 8.11
N TYR A 39 13.32 15.24 8.26
CA TYR A 39 12.46 15.54 7.13
C TYR A 39 12.89 16.78 6.36
N GLU A 40 13.13 17.90 7.03
CA GLU A 40 13.65 19.12 6.39
C GLU A 40 15.03 18.91 5.75
N PRO A 41 16.04 18.30 6.44
CA PRO A 41 17.33 18.05 5.83
C PRO A 41 17.28 17.15 4.58
N LEU A 42 16.34 16.21 4.52
CA LEU A 42 16.13 15.32 3.37
C LEU A 42 15.16 15.89 2.32
N ASP A 43 14.63 17.09 2.54
CA ASP A 43 13.57 17.69 1.71
C ASP A 43 12.36 16.73 1.56
N ILE A 44 11.89 16.15 2.67
CA ILE A 44 10.68 15.36 2.78
C ILE A 44 9.57 16.30 3.22
N ARG A 45 8.65 16.61 2.31
CA ARG A 45 7.60 17.62 2.54
C ARG A 45 6.22 17.02 2.73
N SER A 46 5.96 15.87 2.14
CA SER A 46 4.67 15.19 2.21
C SER A 46 4.83 13.92 3.02
N HIS A 47 4.29 13.94 4.22
CA HIS A 47 4.23 12.78 5.10
C HIS A 47 2.98 12.86 5.97
N HIS A 48 2.46 11.71 6.30
CA HIS A 48 1.37 11.56 7.25
C HIS A 48 1.66 10.40 8.17
N TRP A 49 1.44 10.58 9.46
CA TRP A 49 1.57 9.51 10.43
C TRP A 49 0.26 9.32 11.19
N GLU A 50 -0.29 8.12 11.09
CA GLU A 50 -1.49 7.76 11.83
C GLU A 50 -1.30 7.89 13.33
N THR A 51 -2.35 8.35 14.01
CA THR A 51 -2.37 8.46 15.47
C THR A 51 -3.30 7.44 16.11
N CYS A 52 -3.02 7.09 17.35
CA CYS A 52 -3.96 6.35 18.18
C CYS A 52 -5.05 7.30 18.72
N PRO A 53 -6.15 6.80 19.32
CA PRO A 53 -7.21 7.63 19.91
C PRO A 53 -6.76 8.65 20.98
N LYS A 54 -5.53 8.51 21.48
CA LYS A 54 -4.91 9.48 22.40
C LYS A 54 -4.06 10.54 21.67
N GLY A 55 -4.15 10.62 20.36
CA GLY A 55 -3.38 11.55 19.54
C GLY A 55 -1.87 11.32 19.57
N MET A 56 -1.45 10.07 19.71
CA MET A 56 -0.04 9.68 19.67
C MET A 56 0.25 8.90 18.40
N GLU A 57 1.27 9.30 17.65
CA GLU A 57 1.68 8.64 16.41
C GLU A 57 2.11 7.19 16.67
N LYS A 58 1.67 6.31 15.78
CA LYS A 58 1.80 4.85 15.94
C LYS A 58 3.19 4.35 15.58
N GLY A 59 4.28 4.84 16.04
CA GLY A 59 5.66 4.56 15.66
C GLY A 59 6.01 3.23 14.98
N GLY A 60 5.22 2.19 15.14
CA GLY A 60 5.41 0.86 14.55
C GLY A 60 4.74 0.64 13.20
N TRP A 61 3.83 1.52 12.78
CA TRP A 61 3.10 1.49 11.50
C TRP A 61 2.41 2.82 11.23
N GLY A 62 1.75 2.93 10.06
CA GLY A 62 0.92 4.10 9.72
C GLY A 62 1.71 5.35 9.32
N LEU A 63 2.99 5.22 8.97
CA LEU A 63 3.73 6.29 8.31
C LEU A 63 3.56 6.19 6.80
N ASN A 64 2.96 7.21 6.20
CA ASN A 64 2.80 7.36 4.77
C ASN A 64 3.88 8.31 4.22
N LEU A 65 4.64 7.85 3.25
CA LEU A 65 5.70 8.59 2.55
C LEU A 65 5.59 8.37 1.05
N CYS A 66 6.02 9.34 0.26
CA CYS A 66 6.29 9.10 -1.15
C CYS A 66 7.46 8.10 -1.30
N ILE A 67 7.46 7.33 -2.39
CA ILE A 67 8.50 6.32 -2.63
C ILE A 67 9.91 6.94 -2.72
N GLU A 68 10.01 8.13 -3.32
CA GLU A 68 11.25 8.91 -3.41
C GLU A 68 11.74 9.38 -2.04
N ASP A 69 10.84 9.69 -1.12
CA ASP A 69 11.20 10.13 0.23
C ASP A 69 11.73 8.96 1.07
N LEU A 70 11.15 7.77 0.92
CA LEU A 70 11.71 6.56 1.53
C LEU A 70 13.08 6.22 0.93
N ALA A 71 13.29 6.45 -0.38
CA ALA A 71 14.58 6.28 -1.02
C ALA A 71 15.65 7.21 -0.43
N LYS A 72 15.33 8.47 -0.11
CA LYS A 72 16.26 9.39 0.56
C LYS A 72 16.67 8.89 1.94
N ILE A 73 15.75 8.31 2.70
CA ILE A 73 16.07 7.72 4.01
C ILE A 73 16.97 6.50 3.84
N ALA A 74 16.67 5.61 2.90
CA ALA A 74 17.51 4.45 2.60
C ALA A 74 18.93 4.87 2.14
N GLN A 75 19.02 5.90 1.29
CA GLN A 75 20.29 6.46 0.83
C GLN A 75 21.09 7.09 1.98
N LEU A 76 20.42 7.72 2.95
CA LEU A 76 21.08 8.24 4.16
C LEU A 76 21.77 7.10 4.95
N TYR A 77 21.10 5.93 5.06
CA TYR A 77 21.69 4.76 5.69
C TYR A 77 22.85 4.19 4.87
N LEU A 78 22.72 4.11 3.54
CA LEU A 78 23.79 3.68 2.65
C LEU A 78 25.02 4.60 2.78
N ASN A 79 24.80 5.91 2.87
CA ASN A 79 25.83 6.93 3.04
C ASN A 79 26.31 7.05 4.52
N ARG A 80 26.04 6.04 5.35
CA ARG A 80 26.50 5.98 6.75
C ARG A 80 26.15 7.25 7.54
N GLY A 81 24.94 7.76 7.33
CA GLY A 81 24.38 8.92 8.05
C GLY A 81 24.76 10.30 7.51
N VAL A 82 25.38 10.38 6.33
CA VAL A 82 25.72 11.63 5.67
C VAL A 82 24.76 11.92 4.52
N TRP A 83 24.25 13.14 4.47
CA TRP A 83 23.40 13.65 3.40
C TRP A 83 23.89 15.01 2.93
N ASN A 84 24.18 15.14 1.64
CA ASN A 84 24.69 16.37 1.03
C ASN A 84 25.86 16.99 1.82
N GLY A 85 26.81 16.16 2.25
CA GLY A 85 28.00 16.58 3.03
C GLY A 85 27.72 16.89 4.50
N ARG A 86 26.46 16.83 4.97
CA ARG A 86 26.07 17.03 6.37
C ARG A 86 25.81 15.70 7.05
N ARG A 87 26.41 15.48 8.23
CA ARG A 87 26.11 14.32 9.07
C ARG A 87 24.79 14.53 9.80
N LEU A 88 23.80 13.68 9.54
CA LEU A 88 22.49 13.68 10.21
C LEU A 88 22.41 12.59 11.29
N LEU A 89 23.03 11.43 11.03
CA LEU A 89 23.14 10.32 11.97
C LEU A 89 24.62 9.99 12.20
N SER A 90 24.98 9.58 13.39
CA SER A 90 26.37 9.18 13.66
C SER A 90 26.69 7.86 12.97
N GLU A 91 27.92 7.67 12.61
CA GLU A 91 28.40 6.44 11.96
C GLU A 91 28.27 5.25 12.90
N GLU A 92 28.60 5.46 14.17
CA GLU A 92 28.46 4.43 15.21
C GLU A 92 27.00 3.98 15.39
N TRP A 93 26.04 4.90 15.25
CA TRP A 93 24.62 4.55 15.27
C TRP A 93 24.24 3.69 14.07
N ILE A 94 24.67 4.08 12.85
CA ILE A 94 24.39 3.31 11.64
C ILE A 94 24.97 1.90 11.78
N ASP A 95 26.23 1.77 12.20
CA ASP A 95 26.87 0.48 12.38
C ASP A 95 26.14 -0.40 13.41
N ALA A 96 25.76 0.18 14.52
CA ALA A 96 25.01 -0.54 15.55
C ALA A 96 23.60 -0.94 15.06
N ALA A 97 22.90 -0.02 14.38
CA ALA A 97 21.52 -0.26 13.92
C ALA A 97 21.44 -1.30 12.79
N THR A 98 22.48 -1.35 11.93
CA THR A 98 22.55 -2.25 10.77
C THR A 98 23.42 -3.49 11.03
N SER A 99 23.72 -3.80 12.28
CA SER A 99 24.38 -5.03 12.71
C SER A 99 23.40 -5.96 13.43
N PRO A 100 23.56 -7.29 13.34
CA PRO A 100 22.67 -8.22 14.03
C PRO A 100 22.87 -8.12 15.54
N GLN A 101 21.88 -7.55 16.23
CA GLN A 101 21.85 -7.43 17.70
C GLN A 101 21.28 -8.69 18.35
N ILE A 102 20.44 -9.43 17.62
CA ILE A 102 19.86 -10.69 18.07
C ILE A 102 19.67 -11.63 16.87
N PRO A 103 19.93 -12.94 17.02
CA PRO A 103 19.63 -13.90 15.96
C PRO A 103 18.11 -14.03 15.79
N THR A 104 17.69 -14.20 14.55
CA THR A 104 16.29 -14.44 14.18
C THR A 104 16.07 -15.94 13.89
N PRO A 105 14.81 -16.41 13.95
CA PRO A 105 14.49 -17.81 13.61
C PRO A 105 14.93 -18.18 12.19
N ASN A 106 15.05 -19.46 11.93
CA ASN A 106 15.34 -20.00 10.61
C ASN A 106 14.30 -19.54 9.58
N GLY A 107 14.76 -19.33 8.35
CA GLY A 107 13.93 -18.81 7.25
C GLY A 107 14.66 -17.72 6.48
N GLU A 108 13.92 -16.90 5.74
CA GLU A 108 14.51 -15.78 4.97
C GLU A 108 15.10 -14.71 5.83
N MET A 109 14.48 -14.44 6.97
CA MET A 109 14.90 -13.44 7.94
C MET A 109 15.95 -13.97 8.95
N ARG A 110 16.62 -15.09 8.62
CA ARG A 110 17.59 -15.78 9.50
C ARG A 110 18.91 -15.04 9.76
N HIS A 111 19.12 -13.91 9.10
CA HIS A 111 20.40 -13.18 9.16
C HIS A 111 20.53 -12.26 10.38
N GLY A 112 19.49 -12.22 11.24
CA GLY A 112 19.47 -11.42 12.44
C GLY A 112 18.65 -10.13 12.33
N TYR A 113 18.49 -9.45 13.46
CA TYR A 113 17.75 -8.21 13.60
C TYR A 113 18.60 -7.16 14.31
N GLY A 114 18.70 -5.99 13.71
CA GLY A 114 19.37 -4.84 14.29
C GLY A 114 18.40 -3.95 15.08
N TYR A 115 18.58 -2.64 15.05
CA TYR A 115 17.65 -1.71 15.70
C TYR A 115 16.50 -1.36 14.73
N GLN A 116 15.44 -2.16 14.75
CA GLN A 116 14.28 -2.09 13.85
C GLN A 116 14.62 -2.36 12.37
N ILE A 117 15.70 -3.06 12.12
CA ILE A 117 16.24 -3.33 10.78
C ILE A 117 16.48 -4.82 10.64
N TRP A 118 15.95 -5.43 9.58
CA TRP A 118 16.18 -6.81 9.24
C TRP A 118 17.52 -6.98 8.52
N MET A 119 18.34 -7.93 8.95
CA MET A 119 19.55 -8.29 8.22
C MET A 119 19.21 -9.24 7.08
N SER A 120 19.88 -9.05 5.94
CA SER A 120 19.74 -9.87 4.73
C SER A 120 21.07 -10.54 4.38
N GLY A 121 21.06 -11.48 3.45
CA GLY A 121 22.28 -12.11 2.96
C GLY A 121 23.22 -11.14 2.26
N GLY A 122 24.52 -11.46 2.19
CA GLY A 122 25.52 -10.67 1.46
C GLY A 122 25.82 -9.28 2.05
N GLY A 123 25.48 -9.03 3.32
CA GLY A 123 25.69 -7.73 3.97
C GLY A 123 24.61 -6.70 3.69
N ALA A 124 23.56 -7.07 2.97
CA ALA A 124 22.39 -6.21 2.79
C ALA A 124 21.55 -6.15 4.07
N TYR A 125 20.74 -5.10 4.20
CA TYR A 125 19.77 -4.95 5.27
C TYR A 125 18.53 -4.18 4.77
N GLN A 126 17.42 -4.28 5.51
CA GLN A 126 16.16 -3.75 4.99
C GLN A 126 15.20 -3.26 6.07
N PHE A 127 14.45 -2.23 5.73
CA PHE A 127 13.17 -1.90 6.34
C PHE A 127 12.11 -2.73 5.64
N ASN A 128 11.41 -3.55 6.39
CA ASN A 128 10.46 -4.50 5.82
C ASN A 128 9.10 -4.30 6.49
N GLY A 129 8.13 -3.89 5.70
CA GLY A 129 6.74 -3.71 6.10
C GLY A 129 5.83 -4.76 5.51
N ALA A 130 4.65 -4.88 6.10
CA ALA A 130 3.62 -5.81 5.68
C ALA A 130 3.25 -5.63 4.19
N PHE A 131 2.89 -6.74 3.54
CA PHE A 131 2.42 -6.79 2.15
C PHE A 131 3.42 -6.29 1.09
N GLY A 132 4.73 -6.28 1.41
CA GLY A 132 5.76 -5.94 0.45
C GLY A 132 6.12 -4.45 0.39
N GLN A 133 6.14 -3.78 1.53
CA GLN A 133 6.69 -2.44 1.69
C GLN A 133 8.18 -2.57 2.03
N TYR A 134 9.07 -2.39 1.07
CA TYR A 134 10.51 -2.61 1.27
C TYR A 134 11.35 -1.38 0.98
N ALA A 135 12.34 -1.14 1.83
CA ALA A 135 13.53 -0.38 1.50
C ALA A 135 14.73 -1.29 1.77
N VAL A 136 15.35 -1.79 0.72
CA VAL A 136 16.50 -2.71 0.80
C VAL A 136 17.77 -1.93 0.47
N ILE A 137 18.74 -2.02 1.32
CA ILE A 137 20.03 -1.36 1.18
C ILE A 137 21.10 -2.42 0.89
N PHE A 138 21.84 -2.21 -0.18
CA PHE A 138 22.90 -3.10 -0.68
C PHE A 138 24.24 -2.37 -0.65
N PRO A 139 24.96 -2.33 0.50
CA PRO A 139 26.25 -1.64 0.59
C PRO A 139 27.29 -2.15 -0.41
N GLN A 140 27.27 -3.45 -0.71
CA GLN A 140 28.19 -4.08 -1.65
C GLN A 140 28.00 -3.63 -3.12
N TYR A 141 26.84 -3.06 -3.45
CA TYR A 141 26.51 -2.57 -4.80
C TYR A 141 26.36 -1.04 -4.84
N ASP A 142 26.58 -0.36 -3.72
CA ASP A 142 26.29 1.08 -3.57
C ASP A 142 24.88 1.44 -4.07
N ALA A 143 23.89 0.65 -3.65
CA ALA A 143 22.54 0.72 -4.19
C ALA A 143 21.46 0.61 -3.12
N VAL A 144 20.32 1.23 -3.40
CA VAL A 144 19.06 1.05 -2.65
C VAL A 144 17.95 0.62 -3.58
N ALA A 145 17.04 -0.22 -3.09
CA ALA A 145 15.84 -0.59 -3.82
C ALA A 145 14.62 -0.33 -2.94
N ILE A 146 13.67 0.42 -3.47
CA ILE A 146 12.42 0.75 -2.77
C ILE A 146 11.26 0.11 -3.53
N ILE A 147 10.38 -0.54 -2.78
CA ILE A 147 9.20 -1.20 -3.32
C ILE A 147 8.01 -0.87 -2.44
N TYR A 148 6.93 -0.40 -3.06
CA TYR A 148 5.59 -0.40 -2.48
C TYR A 148 4.74 -1.38 -3.25
N SER A 149 4.17 -2.36 -2.57
CA SER A 149 3.34 -3.37 -3.22
C SER A 149 2.15 -3.79 -2.37
N GLY A 150 1.16 -4.42 -3.00
CA GLY A 150 0.06 -5.12 -2.37
C GLY A 150 0.24 -6.64 -2.50
N SER A 151 1.34 -7.18 -1.97
CA SER A 151 1.58 -8.62 -1.98
C SER A 151 0.50 -9.36 -1.18
N THR A 152 0.07 -10.53 -1.65
CA THR A 152 -0.85 -11.42 -0.91
C THR A 152 -0.18 -12.09 0.29
N GLN A 153 1.13 -11.96 0.45
CA GLN A 153 1.91 -12.54 1.54
C GLN A 153 2.33 -11.45 2.52
N LEU A 154 1.94 -11.60 3.78
CA LEU A 154 2.18 -10.60 4.82
C LEU A 154 3.68 -10.33 5.03
N PHE A 155 4.49 -11.38 5.24
CA PHE A 155 5.93 -11.31 5.50
C PHE A 155 6.74 -12.42 4.83
N ALA A 156 6.13 -13.19 3.93
CA ALA A 156 6.79 -14.34 3.31
C ALA A 156 7.67 -13.94 2.12
N LYS A 157 8.44 -14.91 1.63
CA LYS A 157 9.19 -14.85 0.37
C LYS A 157 8.33 -14.28 -0.72
N THR A 158 8.56 -13.03 -1.04
CA THR A 158 7.92 -12.46 -2.20
C THR A 158 8.80 -12.74 -3.41
N SER A 159 8.17 -13.00 -4.54
CA SER A 159 8.84 -13.00 -5.84
C SER A 159 9.62 -11.70 -6.10
N LEU A 160 9.29 -10.63 -5.38
CA LEU A 160 9.97 -9.35 -5.42
C LEU A 160 11.42 -9.42 -4.92
N MET A 161 11.71 -10.12 -3.80
CA MET A 161 13.09 -10.30 -3.34
C MET A 161 13.91 -11.13 -4.31
N GLN A 162 13.32 -12.17 -4.89
CA GLN A 162 13.98 -12.96 -5.93
C GLN A 162 14.25 -12.15 -7.20
N LEU A 163 13.32 -11.25 -7.56
CA LEU A 163 13.50 -10.33 -8.68
C LEU A 163 14.66 -9.36 -8.41
N LEU A 164 14.73 -8.75 -7.22
CA LEU A 164 15.84 -7.88 -6.83
C LEU A 164 17.18 -8.62 -6.90
N ASP A 165 17.25 -9.82 -6.33
CA ASP A 165 18.47 -10.64 -6.40
C ASP A 165 18.89 -10.89 -7.86
N SER A 166 17.93 -11.17 -8.76
CA SER A 166 18.22 -11.36 -10.18
C SER A 166 18.70 -10.10 -10.89
N CYS A 167 18.17 -8.93 -10.50
CA CYS A 167 18.61 -7.66 -11.07
C CYS A 167 20.04 -7.32 -10.64
N PHE A 168 20.35 -7.48 -9.35
CA PHE A 168 21.70 -7.15 -8.83
C PHE A 168 22.75 -8.16 -9.23
N TRP A 169 22.38 -9.41 -9.52
CA TRP A 169 23.31 -10.40 -10.04
C TRP A 169 23.97 -9.99 -11.36
N ALA A 170 23.28 -9.17 -12.18
CA ALA A 170 23.77 -8.67 -13.45
C ALA A 170 24.60 -7.36 -13.32
N CYS A 171 24.65 -6.76 -12.12
CA CYS A 171 25.42 -5.54 -11.89
C CYS A 171 26.93 -5.82 -11.86
N SER A 172 27.71 -4.89 -12.38
CA SER A 172 29.18 -4.93 -12.36
C SER A 172 29.77 -3.58 -11.97
N ASP A 173 31.00 -3.58 -11.48
CA ASP A 173 31.76 -2.36 -11.12
C ASP A 173 32.18 -1.52 -12.34
N ARG A 174 31.79 -1.92 -13.53
CA ARG A 174 32.16 -1.20 -14.76
C ARG A 174 31.08 -0.19 -15.11
N GLU A 175 31.52 1.04 -15.37
CA GLU A 175 30.66 2.02 -15.98
C GLU A 175 30.13 1.50 -17.33
N LEU A 176 28.80 1.51 -17.46
CA LEU A 176 28.17 1.09 -18.71
C LEU A 176 28.32 2.21 -19.75
N ALA A 177 28.70 1.82 -20.96
CA ALA A 177 28.69 2.75 -22.08
C ALA A 177 27.27 3.28 -22.30
N PRO A 178 27.09 4.60 -22.58
CA PRO A 178 25.78 5.16 -22.91
C PRO A 178 25.12 4.40 -24.06
N TYR A 179 23.88 3.98 -23.85
CA TYR A 179 23.07 3.32 -24.87
C TYR A 179 21.73 4.06 -25.07
N PRO A 180 21.73 5.21 -25.78
CA PRO A 180 20.57 6.06 -25.95
C PRO A 180 19.31 5.32 -26.44
N PRO A 181 19.36 4.40 -27.44
CA PRO A 181 18.17 3.67 -27.86
C PRO A 181 17.53 2.82 -26.76
N GLY A 182 18.35 2.22 -25.89
CA GLY A 182 17.85 1.44 -24.75
C GLY A 182 17.20 2.35 -23.71
N TYR A 183 17.78 3.50 -23.44
CA TYR A 183 17.23 4.49 -22.53
C TYR A 183 15.89 5.05 -23.02
N ASP A 184 15.80 5.41 -24.31
CA ASP A 184 14.55 5.89 -24.90
C ASP A 184 13.46 4.81 -24.89
N SER A 185 13.83 3.55 -25.16
CA SER A 185 12.91 2.41 -25.06
C SER A 185 12.41 2.21 -23.62
N LEU A 186 13.29 2.31 -22.63
CA LEU A 186 12.92 2.23 -21.22
C LEU A 186 11.98 3.36 -20.82
N LYS A 187 12.28 4.60 -21.19
CA LYS A 187 11.40 5.75 -20.94
C LYS A 187 10.02 5.57 -21.55
N ALA A 188 9.96 5.11 -22.79
CA ALA A 188 8.70 4.85 -23.49
C ALA A 188 7.92 3.70 -22.84
N TYR A 189 8.60 2.70 -22.31
CA TYR A 189 7.98 1.61 -21.56
C TYR A 189 7.45 2.11 -20.22
N LEU A 190 8.25 2.82 -19.42
CA LEU A 190 7.85 3.37 -18.13
C LEU A 190 6.66 4.34 -18.25
N ALA A 191 6.62 5.15 -19.31
CA ALA A 191 5.49 6.05 -19.59
C ALA A 191 4.16 5.32 -19.89
N LYS A 192 4.22 4.04 -20.26
CA LYS A 192 3.05 3.18 -20.51
C LYS A 192 2.64 2.37 -19.27
N LEU A 193 3.48 2.32 -18.23
CA LEU A 193 3.12 1.64 -17.02
C LEU A 193 2.02 2.45 -16.32
N VAL A 194 0.82 1.98 -16.47
CA VAL A 194 -0.34 2.49 -15.73
C VAL A 194 -0.65 1.45 -14.67
N PHE A 195 -1.00 1.91 -13.47
CA PHE A 195 -1.53 1.02 -12.45
C PHE A 195 -2.75 0.29 -13.04
N SER A 196 -2.59 -0.99 -13.31
CA SER A 196 -3.65 -1.86 -13.82
C SER A 196 -3.77 -3.05 -12.89
N PRO A 197 -4.76 -3.09 -12.01
CA PRO A 197 -5.11 -4.32 -11.30
C PRO A 197 -5.84 -5.23 -12.31
N GLU A 198 -5.16 -5.68 -13.35
CA GLU A 198 -5.74 -6.66 -14.26
C GLU A 198 -5.61 -8.07 -13.68
N PRO A 199 -6.73 -8.71 -13.30
CA PRO A 199 -6.85 -10.11 -13.56
C PRO A 199 -6.96 -10.28 -15.09
N GLU A 200 -6.21 -11.19 -15.67
CA GLU A 200 -6.31 -11.58 -17.10
C GLU A 200 -7.71 -12.18 -17.40
N ARG A 201 -8.76 -11.41 -17.28
CA ARG A 201 -10.10 -11.75 -17.77
C ARG A 201 -10.20 -11.20 -19.18
N LYS A 202 -9.58 -11.90 -20.13
CA LYS A 202 -9.74 -11.65 -21.56
C LYS A 202 -11.24 -11.64 -21.91
N GLY A 203 -11.74 -10.51 -22.37
CA GLY A 203 -13.08 -10.36 -22.94
C GLY A 203 -14.11 -9.61 -22.11
N LEU A 204 -13.78 -9.03 -20.97
CA LEU A 204 -14.70 -8.26 -20.14
C LEU A 204 -14.33 -6.76 -20.17
N GLY A 205 -15.31 -5.90 -20.48
CA GLY A 205 -15.28 -4.54 -20.00
C GLY A 205 -14.84 -3.41 -20.93
N THR A 206 -15.02 -3.50 -22.25
CA THR A 206 -14.88 -2.32 -23.14
C THR A 206 -16.06 -2.16 -24.12
N ASP A 207 -17.07 -2.99 -24.00
CA ASP A 207 -18.26 -2.89 -24.86
C ASP A 207 -19.14 -1.73 -24.38
N LYS A 208 -19.06 -0.59 -25.08
CA LYS A 208 -19.86 0.60 -24.80
C LYS A 208 -21.36 0.39 -25.02
N ILE A 209 -21.77 -0.56 -25.89
CA ILE A 209 -23.17 -0.89 -26.10
C ILE A 209 -23.71 -1.59 -24.86
N ALA A 210 -22.99 -2.61 -24.36
CA ALA A 210 -23.33 -3.29 -23.11
C ALA A 210 -23.36 -2.31 -21.93
N PHE A 211 -22.37 -1.40 -21.86
CA PHE A 211 -22.35 -0.39 -20.80
C PHE A 211 -23.57 0.53 -20.81
N ASN A 212 -23.92 1.07 -21.97
CA ASN A 212 -25.07 1.95 -22.12
C ASN A 212 -26.39 1.24 -21.77
N LYS A 213 -26.51 -0.05 -22.09
CA LYS A 213 -27.66 -0.89 -21.67
C LYS A 213 -27.73 -0.99 -20.14
N ILE A 214 -26.60 -1.31 -19.49
CA ILE A 214 -26.49 -1.41 -18.03
C ILE A 214 -26.81 -0.05 -17.39
N ARG A 215 -26.20 1.03 -17.91
CA ARG A 215 -26.42 2.39 -17.42
C ARG A 215 -27.89 2.77 -17.45
N SER A 216 -28.58 2.53 -18.56
CA SER A 216 -30.01 2.83 -18.71
C SER A 216 -30.88 1.95 -17.81
N LEU A 217 -30.48 0.70 -17.55
CA LEU A 217 -31.17 -0.21 -16.67
C LEU A 217 -31.08 0.23 -15.21
N LEU A 218 -29.92 0.78 -14.80
CA LEU A 218 -29.61 1.06 -13.40
C LEU A 218 -29.83 2.51 -12.99
N ASP A 219 -29.92 3.43 -13.93
CA ASP A 219 -30.04 4.86 -13.63
C ASP A 219 -31.20 5.17 -12.69
N GLY A 220 -30.90 5.84 -11.58
CA GLY A 220 -31.83 6.19 -10.54
C GLY A 220 -32.29 5.04 -9.63
N ARG A 221 -31.85 3.80 -9.88
CA ARG A 221 -32.25 2.64 -9.07
C ARG A 221 -31.48 2.57 -7.76
N GLU A 222 -32.18 2.05 -6.75
CA GLU A 222 -31.65 1.77 -5.44
C GLU A 222 -32.00 0.34 -5.03
N PHE A 223 -31.01 -0.36 -4.49
CA PHE A 223 -31.17 -1.73 -4.02
C PHE A 223 -30.78 -1.81 -2.55
N ARG A 224 -31.60 -2.48 -1.76
CA ARG A 224 -31.30 -2.82 -0.38
C ARG A 224 -30.66 -4.20 -0.32
N LEU A 225 -29.53 -4.29 0.36
CA LEU A 225 -28.83 -5.55 0.59
C LEU A 225 -29.36 -6.20 1.86
N PHE A 226 -29.62 -7.51 1.79
CA PHE A 226 -30.05 -8.33 2.92
C PHE A 226 -28.95 -9.35 3.23
N ASP A 227 -28.81 -9.72 4.50
CA ASP A 227 -27.79 -10.66 4.98
C ASP A 227 -26.38 -10.28 4.57
N ASN A 228 -26.08 -8.99 4.63
CA ASN A 228 -24.86 -8.44 4.08
C ASN A 228 -23.73 -8.44 5.12
N TYR A 229 -22.67 -9.14 4.79
CA TYR A 229 -21.41 -9.13 5.54
C TYR A 229 -20.29 -8.41 4.78
N GLY A 230 -20.60 -7.82 3.62
CA GLY A 230 -19.62 -7.15 2.76
C GLY A 230 -19.49 -5.66 3.06
N SER A 231 -18.29 -5.24 3.42
CA SER A 231 -17.92 -3.83 3.60
C SER A 231 -17.19 -3.31 2.35
N LEU A 232 -17.29 -2.00 2.09
CA LEU A 232 -16.41 -1.32 1.13
C LEU A 232 -14.95 -1.33 1.56
N PHE A 233 -14.71 -1.42 2.87
CA PHE A 233 -13.38 -1.35 3.43
C PHE A 233 -12.80 -2.76 3.60
N PRO A 234 -11.59 -3.03 3.03
CA PRO A 234 -10.90 -4.29 3.20
C PRO A 234 -10.66 -4.64 4.68
N GLN A 235 -10.70 -5.93 5.01
CA GLN A 235 -10.51 -6.38 6.39
C GLN A 235 -9.14 -6.01 6.96
N PRO A 236 -8.02 -6.08 6.20
CA PRO A 236 -6.73 -5.62 6.70
C PRO A 236 -6.75 -4.15 7.11
N LEU A 237 -7.37 -3.28 6.29
CA LEU A 237 -7.54 -1.87 6.60
C LEU A 237 -8.35 -1.65 7.88
N GLN A 238 -9.51 -2.33 8.02
CA GLN A 238 -10.34 -2.28 9.21
C GLN A 238 -9.57 -2.71 10.47
N ASN A 239 -8.75 -3.76 10.36
CA ASN A 239 -7.92 -4.26 11.47
C ASN A 239 -6.87 -3.24 11.90
N VAL A 240 -6.18 -2.60 10.95
CA VAL A 240 -5.13 -1.60 11.22
C VAL A 240 -5.72 -0.38 11.91
N HIS A 241 -6.88 0.10 11.46
CA HIS A 241 -7.56 1.27 12.02
C HIS A 241 -8.40 0.95 13.26
N GLY A 242 -8.66 -0.34 13.55
CA GLY A 242 -9.56 -0.76 14.63
C GLY A 242 -11.01 -0.31 14.41
N CYS A 243 -11.38 -0.10 13.16
CA CYS A 243 -12.68 0.40 12.72
C CYS A 243 -13.41 -0.68 11.93
N TYR A 244 -14.37 -1.32 12.54
CA TYR A 244 -15.11 -2.43 11.92
C TYR A 244 -16.47 -1.95 11.41
N SER A 245 -16.76 -2.32 10.16
CA SER A 245 -18.05 -2.10 9.53
C SER A 245 -18.97 -3.30 9.69
N LYS A 246 -20.28 -3.03 9.59
CA LYS A 246 -21.33 -4.07 9.49
C LYS A 246 -21.65 -4.43 8.04
N GLY A 247 -21.02 -3.77 7.07
CA GLY A 247 -21.26 -3.91 5.65
C GLY A 247 -22.23 -2.85 5.08
N ALA A 248 -22.31 -2.81 3.76
CA ALA A 248 -23.16 -1.88 3.03
C ALA A 248 -24.64 -2.34 3.07
N ASP A 249 -25.54 -1.42 3.39
CA ASP A 249 -26.98 -1.68 3.49
C ASP A 249 -27.72 -1.39 2.18
N ILE A 250 -27.24 -0.38 1.43
CA ILE A 250 -27.91 0.13 0.23
C ILE A 250 -26.86 0.41 -0.84
N ILE A 251 -27.21 0.08 -2.09
CA ILE A 251 -26.47 0.48 -3.29
C ILE A 251 -27.40 1.33 -4.15
N ARG A 252 -26.95 2.53 -4.54
CA ARG A 252 -27.68 3.42 -5.45
C ARG A 252 -26.86 3.69 -6.68
N PHE A 253 -27.50 3.69 -7.83
CA PHE A 253 -26.91 3.99 -9.12
C PHE A 253 -27.41 5.32 -9.67
N SER A 254 -26.51 6.08 -10.32
CA SER A 254 -26.90 7.28 -11.05
C SER A 254 -25.99 7.50 -12.26
N SER A 255 -26.58 7.89 -13.38
CA SER A 255 -25.82 8.20 -14.59
C SER A 255 -24.99 9.47 -14.40
N THR A 256 -23.81 9.48 -14.99
CA THR A 256 -22.93 10.65 -15.09
C THR A 256 -22.61 10.96 -16.54
N GLU A 257 -22.00 12.10 -16.83
CA GLU A 257 -21.58 12.46 -18.18
C GLU A 257 -20.64 11.41 -18.79
N LYS A 258 -19.73 10.85 -17.99
CA LYS A 258 -18.69 9.92 -18.43
C LYS A 258 -19.00 8.45 -18.16
N GLY A 259 -20.07 8.15 -17.40
CA GLY A 259 -20.35 6.78 -17.04
C GLY A 259 -21.45 6.59 -16.02
N LEU A 260 -21.15 5.85 -14.95
CA LEU A 260 -22.09 5.46 -13.91
C LEU A 260 -21.46 5.71 -12.54
N ALA A 261 -22.18 6.36 -11.65
CA ALA A 261 -21.85 6.46 -10.25
C ALA A 261 -22.54 5.35 -9.46
N VAL A 262 -21.80 4.69 -8.58
CA VAL A 262 -22.32 3.66 -7.65
C VAL A 262 -22.06 4.14 -6.23
N THR A 263 -23.12 4.45 -5.53
CA THR A 263 -23.08 4.95 -4.16
C THR A 263 -23.45 3.83 -3.20
N PHE A 264 -22.58 3.55 -2.28
CA PHE A 264 -22.79 2.61 -1.20
C PHE A 264 -23.12 3.36 0.09
N TYR A 265 -24.13 2.91 0.77
CA TYR A 265 -24.47 3.37 2.12
C TYR A 265 -24.05 2.28 3.10
N GLU A 266 -23.16 2.63 4.00
CA GLU A 266 -22.59 1.73 4.98
C GLU A 266 -22.62 2.41 6.35
N GLN A 267 -23.45 1.89 7.27
CA GLN A 267 -23.74 2.54 8.55
C GLN A 267 -24.34 3.95 8.34
N CYS A 268 -23.64 4.99 8.76
CA CYS A 268 -24.06 6.38 8.61
C CYS A 268 -23.31 7.12 7.48
N GLU A 269 -22.46 6.43 6.75
CA GLU A 269 -21.58 6.99 5.75
C GLU A 269 -22.07 6.68 4.33
N ARG A 270 -21.65 7.54 3.41
CA ARG A 270 -21.97 7.43 2.00
C ARG A 270 -20.70 7.55 1.18
N ASN A 271 -20.32 6.47 0.51
CA ASN A 271 -19.14 6.40 -0.35
C ASN A 271 -19.55 6.13 -1.79
N THR A 272 -18.99 6.89 -2.72
CA THR A 272 -19.35 6.80 -4.15
C THR A 272 -18.11 6.48 -4.97
N VAL A 273 -18.23 5.49 -5.84
CA VAL A 273 -17.27 5.19 -6.90
C VAL A 273 -17.86 5.59 -8.24
N TYR A 274 -17.00 5.91 -9.19
CA TYR A 274 -17.39 6.24 -10.55
C TYR A 274 -16.81 5.22 -11.51
N ILE A 275 -17.62 4.76 -12.47
CA ILE A 275 -17.22 3.86 -13.52
C ILE A 275 -17.13 4.67 -14.80
N ASP A 276 -15.93 4.79 -15.36
CA ASP A 276 -15.72 5.42 -16.66
C ASP A 276 -16.08 4.43 -17.78
N MET A 277 -16.94 4.85 -18.73
CA MET A 277 -17.35 4.02 -19.85
C MET A 277 -16.21 3.72 -20.85
N ASP A 278 -15.09 4.42 -20.76
CA ASP A 278 -13.87 4.13 -21.51
C ASP A 278 -12.96 3.12 -20.82
N GLY A 279 -13.38 2.61 -19.61
CA GLY A 279 -12.66 1.61 -18.85
C GLY A 279 -11.45 2.18 -18.08
N GLY A 280 -11.36 3.52 -17.95
CA GLY A 280 -10.33 4.19 -17.19
C GLY A 280 -10.53 4.09 -15.66
N PHE A 281 -9.50 4.49 -14.94
CA PHE A 281 -9.57 4.66 -13.49
C PHE A 281 -10.20 6.00 -13.12
N THR A 282 -10.96 6.01 -12.04
CA THR A 282 -11.56 7.22 -11.47
C THR A 282 -11.27 7.30 -10.00
N ASP A 283 -10.82 8.46 -9.55
CA ASP A 283 -10.46 8.68 -8.15
C ASP A 283 -11.66 9.15 -7.35
N SER A 284 -11.72 8.71 -6.10
CA SER A 284 -12.74 9.08 -5.12
C SER A 284 -12.12 9.18 -3.73
N VAL A 285 -12.84 9.77 -2.80
CA VAL A 285 -12.50 9.76 -1.38
C VAL A 285 -13.56 8.95 -0.64
N PHE A 286 -13.15 7.92 0.06
CA PHE A 286 -13.99 7.18 0.98
C PHE A 286 -13.84 7.70 2.40
N ILE A 287 -14.93 7.67 3.14
CA ILE A 287 -14.96 8.06 4.55
C ILE A 287 -15.29 6.83 5.39
N MET A 288 -14.44 6.56 6.39
CA MET A 288 -14.64 5.54 7.41
C MET A 288 -14.42 6.15 8.79
N LYS A 289 -15.50 6.40 9.52
CA LYS A 289 -15.46 7.01 10.87
C LYS A 289 -14.61 8.29 10.92
N GLU A 290 -14.90 9.24 10.04
CA GLU A 290 -14.21 10.54 9.90
C GLU A 290 -12.82 10.46 9.23
N GLU A 291 -12.21 9.29 9.08
CA GLU A 291 -10.97 9.12 8.33
C GLU A 291 -11.25 9.08 6.82
N GLN A 292 -10.42 9.79 6.06
CA GLN A 292 -10.52 9.87 4.60
C GLN A 292 -9.50 8.93 3.96
N HIS A 293 -9.94 8.15 2.98
CA HIS A 293 -9.10 7.25 2.20
C HIS A 293 -9.22 7.60 0.72
N LEU A 294 -8.09 7.89 0.10
CA LEU A 294 -8.05 8.11 -1.34
C LEU A 294 -8.10 6.75 -2.04
N VAL A 295 -9.07 6.59 -2.94
CA VAL A 295 -9.28 5.35 -3.69
C VAL A 295 -9.33 5.61 -5.17
N SER A 296 -8.86 4.66 -5.96
CA SER A 296 -8.96 4.66 -7.41
C SER A 296 -9.74 3.42 -7.86
N THR A 297 -10.81 3.64 -8.62
CA THR A 297 -11.72 2.57 -9.02
C THR A 297 -11.73 2.38 -10.54
N ARG A 298 -11.69 1.12 -10.98
CA ARG A 298 -11.98 0.70 -12.34
C ARG A 298 -13.15 -0.27 -12.34
N GLY A 299 -14.09 -0.07 -13.28
CA GLY A 299 -15.17 -1.01 -13.51
C GLY A 299 -14.92 -1.86 -14.76
N ILE A 300 -15.29 -3.12 -14.70
CA ILE A 300 -15.50 -3.98 -15.87
C ILE A 300 -16.94 -4.50 -15.86
N TRP A 301 -17.50 -4.76 -17.04
CA TRP A 301 -18.91 -5.12 -17.15
C TRP A 301 -19.19 -6.11 -18.27
N SER A 302 -20.30 -6.81 -18.15
CA SER A 302 -20.89 -7.61 -19.20
C SER A 302 -22.41 -7.53 -19.12
N ALA A 303 -23.10 -7.60 -20.25
CA ALA A 303 -24.55 -7.64 -20.31
C ALA A 303 -25.00 -8.80 -21.19
N GLY A 304 -25.77 -9.72 -20.61
CA GLY A 304 -26.51 -10.77 -21.28
C GLY A 304 -27.95 -10.36 -21.63
N GLU A 305 -28.81 -11.34 -21.96
CA GLU A 305 -30.23 -11.10 -22.25
C GLU A 305 -31.04 -10.81 -21.00
N SER A 306 -30.76 -11.53 -19.89
CA SER A 306 -31.51 -11.45 -18.62
C SER A 306 -30.66 -11.07 -17.42
N GLU A 307 -29.36 -10.93 -17.58
CA GLU A 307 -28.40 -10.67 -16.50
C GLU A 307 -27.35 -9.66 -16.97
N ALA A 308 -26.96 -8.78 -16.07
CA ALA A 308 -25.80 -7.92 -16.24
C ALA A 308 -24.86 -8.04 -15.05
N CYS A 309 -23.57 -7.93 -15.27
CA CYS A 309 -22.56 -7.99 -14.23
C CYS A 309 -21.66 -6.76 -14.31
N ILE A 310 -21.37 -6.17 -13.15
CA ILE A 310 -20.35 -5.12 -12.98
C ILE A 310 -19.38 -5.62 -11.93
N THR A 311 -18.09 -5.63 -12.24
CA THR A 311 -17.04 -5.85 -11.24
C THR A 311 -16.26 -4.56 -11.02
N LEU A 312 -16.19 -4.10 -9.79
CA LEU A 312 -15.45 -2.92 -9.37
C LEU A 312 -14.12 -3.36 -8.73
N PHE A 313 -13.03 -2.79 -9.18
CA PHE A 313 -11.72 -2.89 -8.54
C PHE A 313 -11.41 -1.54 -7.93
N THR A 314 -11.51 -1.44 -6.61
CA THR A 314 -11.28 -0.22 -5.85
C THR A 314 -10.02 -0.36 -5.02
N SER A 315 -8.96 0.27 -5.47
CA SER A 315 -7.66 0.28 -4.81
C SER A 315 -7.54 1.46 -3.86
N PHE A 316 -7.14 1.19 -2.63
CA PHE A 316 -6.81 2.19 -1.63
C PHE A 316 -5.38 2.67 -1.90
N LEU A 317 -5.20 3.93 -2.31
CA LEU A 317 -3.91 4.39 -2.83
C LEU A 317 -2.84 4.58 -1.75
N GLU A 318 -3.24 4.67 -0.51
CA GLU A 318 -2.36 4.88 0.65
C GLU A 318 -2.04 3.58 1.39
N THR A 319 -2.65 2.46 0.99
CA THR A 319 -2.45 1.13 1.56
C THR A 319 -2.34 0.08 0.45
N PRO A 320 -1.90 -1.15 0.74
CA PRO A 320 -1.80 -2.19 -0.29
C PRO A 320 -3.15 -2.82 -0.69
N ASP A 321 -4.24 -2.31 -0.15
CA ASP A 321 -5.54 -2.96 -0.23
C ASP A 321 -6.29 -2.62 -1.52
N THR A 322 -6.91 -3.63 -2.10
CA THR A 322 -7.89 -3.49 -3.20
C THR A 322 -9.16 -4.23 -2.83
N ARG A 323 -10.29 -3.53 -2.87
CA ARG A 323 -11.61 -4.12 -2.72
C ARG A 323 -12.16 -4.52 -4.08
N ILE A 324 -12.61 -5.75 -4.21
CA ILE A 324 -13.23 -6.30 -5.42
C ILE A 324 -14.71 -6.50 -5.12
N ILE A 325 -15.59 -5.85 -5.89
CA ILE A 325 -17.04 -5.95 -5.69
C ILE A 325 -17.66 -6.41 -6.98
N GLU A 326 -18.26 -7.59 -6.98
CA GLU A 326 -19.03 -8.11 -8.11
C GLU A 326 -20.53 -7.88 -7.86
N LEU A 327 -21.16 -7.14 -8.75
CA LEU A 327 -22.57 -6.79 -8.74
C LEU A 327 -23.26 -7.53 -9.89
N ARG A 328 -24.07 -8.53 -9.56
CA ARG A 328 -24.91 -9.27 -10.52
C ARG A 328 -26.32 -8.69 -10.48
N ILE A 329 -26.76 -8.16 -11.60
CA ILE A 329 -28.04 -7.49 -11.76
C ILE A 329 -29.00 -8.48 -12.43
N LEU A 330 -30.04 -8.89 -11.71
CA LEU A 330 -31.04 -9.87 -12.11
C LEU A 330 -32.40 -9.17 -12.15
N ASN A 331 -32.85 -8.70 -13.30
CA ASN A 331 -34.12 -7.98 -13.47
C ASN A 331 -34.37 -6.90 -12.39
N GLU A 332 -35.03 -7.26 -11.27
CA GLU A 332 -35.40 -6.34 -10.20
C GLU A 332 -34.54 -6.48 -8.92
N SER A 333 -33.59 -7.41 -8.90
CA SER A 333 -32.72 -7.67 -7.76
C SER A 333 -31.25 -7.50 -8.11
N ILE A 334 -30.42 -7.36 -7.07
CA ILE A 334 -28.97 -7.32 -7.18
C ILE A 334 -28.38 -8.31 -6.18
N GLU A 335 -27.39 -9.05 -6.63
CA GLU A 335 -26.49 -9.83 -5.77
C GLU A 335 -25.14 -9.12 -5.72
N ALA A 336 -24.62 -8.87 -4.53
CA ALA A 336 -23.32 -8.23 -4.33
C ALA A 336 -22.35 -9.18 -3.62
N VAL A 337 -21.23 -9.45 -4.24
CA VAL A 337 -20.15 -10.26 -3.66
C VAL A 337 -18.95 -9.35 -3.42
N PHE A 338 -18.43 -9.39 -2.20
CA PHE A 338 -17.29 -8.57 -1.78
C PHE A 338 -16.08 -9.47 -1.55
N ASP A 339 -14.99 -9.16 -2.22
CA ASP A 339 -13.71 -9.85 -2.10
C ASP A 339 -12.59 -8.83 -1.94
N GLU A 340 -11.38 -9.25 -1.61
CA GLU A 340 -10.26 -8.35 -1.35
C GLU A 340 -8.90 -8.95 -1.69
N THR A 341 -7.93 -8.10 -1.93
CA THR A 341 -6.53 -8.46 -2.06
C THR A 341 -5.66 -7.35 -1.46
N PRO A 342 -4.62 -7.67 -0.65
CA PRO A 342 -4.31 -9.01 -0.16
C PRO A 342 -5.35 -9.54 0.83
N THR A 343 -5.50 -10.87 0.89
CA THR A 343 -6.32 -11.52 1.91
C THR A 343 -5.56 -11.58 3.24
N ALA A 344 -6.28 -11.42 4.34
CA ALA A 344 -5.70 -11.46 5.69
C ALA A 344 -5.57 -12.90 6.23
N GLU A 345 -5.08 -13.85 5.41
CA GLU A 345 -4.81 -15.22 5.87
C GLU A 345 -3.58 -15.33 6.79
#